data_46d2a7256d3c0a0982e5910a0cda5ba3
#
_entry.id   46d2a7256d3c0a0982e5910a0cda5ba3
#
_cell.length_a   1.000
_cell.length_b   1.000
_cell.length_c   1.000
_cell.angle_alpha   90.00
_cell.angle_beta   90.00
_cell.angle_gamma   90.00
#
_symmetry.space_group_name_H-M   'P 1'
#
loop_
_entity.id
_entity.type
_entity.pdbx_description
1 polymer ?
#
loop_
_entity_poly.entity_id
_entity_poly.type
_entity_poly.pdbx_seq_one_letter_code
_entity_poly.pdbx_strand_id
1 'polypeptide(L)' 'MDEHNKDKLELIASKTFKPYDQMYKVVDYLNKNLKEKNVMFGLTQNPENGSMTITIYET' A
#
# COMPACT_ATOMS: atom_id res chain seq x y z
N MET A 1 4.26 16.06 17.39
CA MET A 1 4.26 15.70 17.40
C MET A 1 4.24 15.53 17.14
N ASP A 2 4.22 15.43 17.00
CA ASP A 2 4.18 14.90 16.85
C ASP A 2 4.38 14.40 16.46
N GLU A 3 4.67 14.45 16.33
CA GLU A 3 5.06 13.66 16.02
C GLU A 3 4.84 12.72 15.89
N HIS A 4 4.59 12.39 16.12
CA HIS A 4 4.24 11.36 16.07
C HIS A 4 3.11 10.95 15.56
N ASN A 5 2.59 11.62 15.15
CA ASN A 5 1.47 11.29 14.54
C ASN A 5 1.61 10.68 13.28
N LYS A 6 2.57 11.03 12.51
CA LYS A 6 2.86 10.40 11.29
C LYS A 6 3.14 8.99 11.53
N ASP A 7 3.41 8.68 12.73
CA ASP A 7 3.63 7.34 13.04
C ASP A 7 2.38 6.60 13.20
N LYS A 8 1.26 7.23 12.96
CA LYS A 8 0.03 6.60 13.23
C LYS A 8 -0.62 6.11 12.00
N LEU A 9 0.13 5.45 11.14
CA LEU A 9 -0.48 4.76 10.02
C LEU A 9 -1.29 3.60 10.57
N GLU A 10 -2.55 3.57 10.24
CA GLU A 10 -3.42 2.49 10.69
C GLU A 10 -3.73 1.57 9.54
N LEU A 11 -3.54 0.30 9.75
CA LEU A 11 -3.81 -0.70 8.71
C LEU A 11 -5.30 -0.82 8.51
N ILE A 12 -5.74 -0.60 7.28
CA ILE A 12 -7.14 -0.78 6.94
C ILE A 12 -7.36 -2.18 6.40
N ALA A 13 -6.53 -2.62 5.45
CA ALA A 13 -6.71 -3.92 4.83
C ALA A 13 -5.46 -4.33 4.08
N SER A 14 -5.31 -5.60 3.82
CA SER A 14 -4.26 -6.08 2.95
C SER A 14 -4.80 -7.27 2.17
N LYS A 15 -4.26 -7.49 0.98
CA LYS A 15 -4.69 -8.60 0.16
C LYS A 15 -3.53 -9.04 -0.69
N THR A 16 -3.35 -10.35 -0.81
CA THR A 16 -2.27 -10.94 -1.58
C THR A 16 -2.82 -11.41 -2.94
N PHE A 17 -2.05 -11.11 -3.97
CA PHE A 17 -2.44 -11.41 -5.34
C PHE A 17 -1.37 -12.27 -6.00
N LYS A 18 -1.71 -12.93 -7.07
CA LYS A 18 -0.74 -13.62 -7.89
C LYS A 18 0.21 -12.59 -8.49
N PRO A 19 1.41 -13.00 -8.87
CA PRO A 19 2.36 -12.07 -9.44
C PRO A 19 1.81 -11.38 -10.68
N TYR A 20 2.03 -10.07 -10.75
CA TYR A 20 1.56 -9.28 -11.88
C TYR A 20 2.55 -8.14 -12.05
N ASP A 21 3.27 -8.14 -13.15
CA ASP A 21 4.39 -7.22 -13.31
C ASP A 21 3.98 -5.76 -13.47
N GLN A 22 2.70 -5.47 -13.65
CA GLN A 22 2.22 -4.10 -13.70
C GLN A 22 1.66 -3.65 -12.35
N MET A 23 1.77 -4.48 -11.32
CA MET A 23 1.13 -4.19 -10.05
C MET A 23 1.63 -2.89 -9.44
N TYR A 24 2.93 -2.59 -9.58
CA TYR A 24 3.46 -1.37 -9.01
C TYR A 24 2.84 -0.14 -9.69
N LYS A 25 2.44 -0.27 -10.95
CA LYS A 25 1.78 0.84 -11.64
C LYS A 25 0.37 1.03 -11.11
N VAL A 26 -0.29 -0.05 -10.73
CA VAL A 26 -1.62 0.02 -10.15
C VAL A 26 -1.54 0.74 -8.81
N VAL A 27 -0.57 0.35 -7.98
CA VAL A 27 -0.42 0.95 -6.66
C VAL A 27 -0.05 2.42 -6.80
N ASP A 28 0.84 2.75 -7.72
CA ASP A 28 1.24 4.12 -7.96
C ASP A 28 0.04 4.97 -8.40
N TYR A 29 -0.78 4.43 -9.27
CA TYR A 29 -1.99 5.10 -9.72
C TYR A 29 -2.92 5.40 -8.54
N LEU A 30 -3.11 4.43 -7.67
CA LEU A 30 -3.98 4.61 -6.53
C LEU A 30 -3.41 5.68 -5.58
N ASN A 31 -2.11 5.65 -5.34
CA ASN A 31 -1.51 6.63 -4.44
C ASN A 31 -1.59 8.04 -5.01
N LYS A 32 -1.42 8.19 -6.31
CA LYS A 32 -1.48 9.50 -6.91
C LYS A 32 -2.88 10.10 -6.88
N ASN A 33 -3.88 9.25 -6.99
CA ASN A 33 -5.25 9.73 -7.10
C ASN A 33 -5.98 9.82 -5.78
N LEU A 34 -5.51 9.10 -4.76
CA LEU A 34 -6.23 9.03 -3.50
C LEU A 34 -5.45 9.60 -2.33
N LYS A 35 -4.31 10.23 -2.58
CA LYS A 35 -3.48 10.71 -1.48
C LYS A 35 -4.19 11.76 -0.65
N GLU A 36 -5.13 12.49 -1.22
CA GLU A 36 -5.84 13.50 -0.48
C GLU A 36 -6.98 12.92 0.34
N LYS A 37 -7.19 11.62 0.23
CA LYS A 37 -8.24 10.97 0.99
C LYS A 37 -7.70 10.34 2.27
N ASN A 38 -6.47 10.68 2.63
CA ASN A 38 -5.86 10.17 3.87
C ASN A 38 -5.68 8.66 3.84
N VAL A 39 -5.37 8.13 2.68
CA VAL A 39 -5.04 6.72 2.55
C VAL A 39 -3.72 6.59 1.81
N MET A 40 -3.00 5.52 2.08
CA MET A 40 -1.75 5.22 1.43
C MET A 40 -1.73 3.74 1.11
N PHE A 41 -1.23 3.42 -0.07
CA PHE A 41 -1.17 2.03 -0.51
C PHE A 41 0.28 1.60 -0.57
N GLY A 42 0.58 0.44 -0.01
CA GLY A 42 1.90 -0.15 -0.06
C GLY A 42 1.89 -1.42 -0.88
N LEU A 43 3.03 -1.77 -1.42
CA LEU A 43 3.17 -3.00 -2.20
C LEU A 43 4.41 -3.72 -1.74
N THR A 44 4.26 -5.00 -1.43
CA THR A 44 5.39 -5.86 -1.13
C THR A 44 5.30 -7.10 -1.99
N GLN A 45 6.43 -7.75 -2.22
CA GLN A 45 6.47 -8.97 -3.01
C GLN A 45 7.22 -10.04 -2.23
N ASN A 46 6.64 -11.22 -2.20
CA ASN A 46 7.28 -12.37 -1.55
C ASN A 46 8.35 -12.91 -2.50
N PRO A 47 9.61 -12.91 -2.12
CA PRO A 47 10.67 -13.37 -3.02
C PRO A 47 10.63 -14.86 -3.31
N GLU A 48 9.92 -15.64 -2.49
CA GLU A 48 9.93 -17.07 -2.69
C GLU A 48 8.93 -17.51 -3.75
N ASN A 49 7.78 -16.89 -3.82
CA ASN A 49 6.79 -17.33 -4.79
C ASN A 49 6.29 -16.19 -5.68
N GLY A 50 6.82 -14.98 -5.48
CA GLY A 50 6.47 -13.86 -6.34
C GLY A 50 5.13 -13.23 -6.04
N SER A 51 4.37 -13.75 -5.08
CA SER A 51 3.07 -13.17 -4.79
C SER A 51 3.23 -11.74 -4.33
N MET A 52 2.23 -10.92 -4.56
CA MET A 52 2.29 -9.50 -4.25
C MET A 52 1.17 -9.15 -3.30
N THR A 53 1.48 -8.34 -2.29
CA THR A 53 0.50 -7.94 -1.30
C THR A 53 0.33 -6.43 -1.35
N ILE A 54 -0.91 -6.00 -1.50
CA ILE A 54 -1.25 -4.59 -1.43
C ILE A 54 -1.80 -4.33 -0.04
N THR A 55 -1.26 -3.33 0.62
CA THR A 55 -1.68 -2.96 1.96
C THR A 55 -2.22 -1.54 1.92
N ILE A 56 -3.34 -1.30 2.57
CA ILE A 56 -3.97 -0.01 2.61
C ILE A 56 -3.87 0.52 4.02
N TYR A 57 -3.34 1.73 4.15
CA TYR A 57 -3.19 2.39 5.44
C TYR A 57 -4.00 3.67 5.45
N GLU A 58 -4.49 4.02 6.60
CA GLU A 58 -5.08 5.33 6.83
C GLU A 58 -4.01 6.23 7.44
N THR A 59 -3.85 7.41 6.91
CA THR A 59 -2.84 8.35 7.42
C THR A 59 -3.44 9.45 8.30
#